data_ef435d2e9117149619cf0d7436542d83
#
_entry.id   ef435d2e9117149619cf0d7436542d83
#
_cell.length_a   1.000
_cell.length_b   1.000
_cell.length_c   1.000
_cell.angle_alpha   90.00
_cell.angle_beta   90.00
_cell.angle_gamma   90.00
#
_symmetry.space_group_name_H-M   'P 1'
#
loop_
_entity.id
_entity.type
_entity.pdbx_description
1 polymer ?
#
loop_
_entity_poly.entity_id
_entity_poly.type
_entity_poly.pdbx_seq_one_letter_code
_entity_poly.pdbx_strand_id
1 'polypeptide(L)'
;MSRRKMLFIYNPRAGKAQIRSNLLDMIDVFTRAGYEVTAYPTQARGDGIKAVVEKTPGFYDMVACSGGDGTLDEVVTGMMQCEEKLPVGYVPA
;
A
#
# COMPACT_ATOMS: atom_id res chain seq x y z
N MET A 1 -19.68 2.16 13.84
CA MET A 1 -18.43 2.90 13.68
C MET A 1 -17.80 2.56 12.33
N SER A 2 -17.41 3.57 11.62
CA SER A 2 -16.72 3.33 10.35
C SER A 2 -15.29 2.86 10.62
N ARG A 3 -14.82 1.92 9.80
CA ARG A 3 -13.45 1.47 9.89
C ARG A 3 -12.52 2.50 9.25
N ARG A 4 -11.27 2.50 9.68
CA ARG A 4 -10.24 3.30 9.02
C ARG A 4 -9.89 2.64 7.70
N LYS A 5 -9.65 3.44 6.69
CA LYS A 5 -9.42 2.95 5.34
C LYS A 5 -7.94 2.93 4.99
N MET A 6 -7.48 1.78 4.52
CA MET A 6 -6.07 1.57 4.15
C MET A 6 -5.96 1.24 2.68
N LEU A 7 -5.06 1.93 1.98
CA LEU A 7 -4.65 1.52 0.64
C LEU A 7 -3.37 0.71 0.77
N PHE A 8 -3.44 -0.56 0.37
CA PHE A 8 -2.28 -1.47 0.45
C PHE A 8 -1.72 -1.71 -0.94
N ILE A 9 -0.57 -1.13 -1.21
CA ILE A 9 0.10 -1.18 -2.52
C ILE A 9 1.20 -2.24 -2.44
N TYR A 10 1.18 -3.19 -3.35
CA TYR A 10 2.17 -4.26 -3.34
C TYR A 10 2.63 -4.60 -4.74
N ASN A 11 3.86 -5.10 -4.83
CA ASN A 11 4.41 -5.58 -6.09
C ASN A 11 4.27 -7.10 -6.12
N PRO A 12 3.39 -7.66 -6.96
CA PRO A 12 3.14 -9.09 -6.97
C PRO A 12 4.32 -9.94 -7.45
N ARG A 13 5.35 -9.30 -7.99
CA ARG A 13 6.55 -9.98 -8.48
C ARG A 13 7.71 -9.94 -7.51
N ALA A 14 7.55 -9.22 -6.39
CA ALA A 14 8.63 -9.10 -5.41
C ALA A 14 8.75 -10.36 -4.55
N GLY A 15 9.91 -10.56 -3.97
CA GLY A 15 10.12 -11.61 -2.97
C GLY A 15 9.99 -13.02 -3.50
N LYS A 16 10.24 -13.24 -4.78
CA LYS A 16 10.20 -14.58 -5.37
C LYS A 16 8.94 -15.35 -5.01
N ALA A 17 7.79 -14.71 -5.16
CA ALA A 17 6.48 -15.27 -4.88
C ALA A 17 6.09 -15.28 -3.38
N GLN A 18 6.96 -14.84 -2.48
CA GLN A 18 6.61 -14.79 -1.05
C GLN A 18 5.46 -13.83 -0.79
N ILE A 19 5.42 -12.71 -1.52
CA ILE A 19 4.32 -11.76 -1.38
C ILE A 19 2.98 -12.42 -1.67
N ARG A 20 2.93 -13.31 -2.66
CA ARG A 20 1.68 -13.99 -3.02
C ARG A 20 1.20 -14.92 -1.91
N SER A 21 2.12 -15.69 -1.32
CA SER A 21 1.75 -16.63 -0.27
C SER A 21 1.37 -15.93 1.03
N ASN A 22 1.89 -14.72 1.26
CA ASN A 22 1.65 -14.00 2.51
C ASN A 22 0.58 -12.91 2.39
N LEU A 23 0.08 -12.65 1.19
CA LEU A 23 -0.83 -11.53 0.95
C LEU A 23 -2.11 -11.66 1.78
N LEU A 24 -2.71 -12.84 1.80
CA LEU A 24 -3.94 -13.06 2.57
C LEU A 24 -3.71 -12.86 4.06
N ASP A 25 -2.57 -13.31 4.56
CA ASP A 25 -2.23 -13.13 5.98
C ASP A 25 -2.05 -11.65 6.32
N MET A 26 -1.41 -10.89 5.44
CA MET A 26 -1.23 -9.45 5.65
C MET A 26 -2.57 -8.74 5.70
N ILE A 27 -3.45 -9.03 4.75
CA ILE A 27 -4.78 -8.43 4.71
C ILE A 27 -5.55 -8.79 5.97
N ASP A 28 -5.46 -10.04 6.42
CA ASP A 28 -6.15 -10.49 7.62
C ASP A 28 -5.66 -9.73 8.86
N VAL A 29 -4.34 -9.56 9.00
CA VAL A 29 -3.76 -8.81 10.12
C VAL A 29 -4.27 -7.36 10.13
N PHE A 30 -4.25 -6.70 8.97
CA PHE A 30 -4.73 -5.32 8.88
C PHE A 30 -6.23 -5.22 9.17
N THR A 31 -7.00 -6.19 8.70
CA THR A 31 -8.44 -6.21 8.95
C THR A 31 -8.74 -6.37 10.43
N ARG A 32 -8.02 -7.26 11.11
CA ARG A 32 -8.17 -7.43 12.55
C ARG A 32 -7.79 -6.18 13.34
N ALA A 33 -6.86 -5.40 12.80
CA ALA A 33 -6.44 -4.16 13.44
C ALA A 33 -7.44 -3.02 13.24
N GLY A 34 -8.52 -3.26 12.52
CA GLY A 34 -9.59 -2.28 12.36
C GLY A 34 -9.59 -1.55 11.03
N TYR A 35 -8.81 -2.00 10.06
CA TYR A 35 -8.76 -1.34 8.75
C TYR A 35 -9.65 -2.02 7.73
N GLU A 36 -10.24 -1.19 6.88
CA GLU A 36 -10.85 -1.66 5.64
C GLU A 36 -9.78 -1.53 4.56
N VAL A 37 -9.32 -2.67 4.03
CA VAL A 37 -8.14 -2.73 3.17
C VAL A 37 -8.55 -2.78 1.71
N THR A 38 -8.00 -1.86 0.92
CA THR A 38 -8.07 -1.94 -0.54
C THR A 38 -6.68 -2.33 -1.03
N ALA A 39 -6.59 -3.49 -1.65
CA ALA A 39 -5.32 -4.00 -2.14
C ALA A 39 -5.11 -3.57 -3.60
N TYR A 40 -3.94 -3.04 -3.90
CA TYR A 40 -3.60 -2.58 -5.25
C TYR A 40 -2.28 -3.21 -5.70
N PRO A 41 -2.31 -4.13 -6.68
CA PRO A 41 -1.09 -4.71 -7.22
C PRO A 41 -0.48 -3.77 -8.28
N THR A 42 0.79 -3.43 -8.11
CA THR A 42 1.45 -2.61 -9.13
C THR A 42 1.70 -3.44 -10.38
N GLN A 43 1.57 -2.82 -11.54
CA GLN A 43 1.70 -3.51 -12.82
C GLN A 43 2.96 -3.09 -13.58
N ALA A 44 3.46 -1.88 -13.30
CA ALA A 44 4.60 -1.32 -14.02
C ALA A 44 5.31 -0.30 -13.16
N ARG A 45 6.50 0.09 -13.57
CA ARG A 45 7.25 1.15 -12.91
C ARG A 45 6.42 2.43 -12.90
N GLY A 46 6.36 3.09 -11.76
CA GLY A 46 5.58 4.33 -11.58
C GLY A 46 4.17 4.12 -11.07
N ASP A 47 3.66 2.89 -11.08
CA ASP A 47 2.29 2.61 -10.60
C ASP A 47 2.10 2.98 -9.13
N GLY A 48 3.12 2.77 -8.31
CA GLY A 48 3.03 3.12 -6.89
C GLY A 48 2.84 4.60 -6.68
N ILE A 49 3.55 5.41 -7.45
CA ILE A 49 3.41 6.87 -7.40
C ILE A 49 2.00 7.27 -7.81
N LYS A 50 1.54 6.76 -8.95
CA LYS A 50 0.21 7.09 -9.47
C LYS A 50 -0.89 6.67 -8.51
N ALA A 51 -0.79 5.49 -7.95
CA ALA A 51 -1.80 4.98 -7.03
C ALA A 51 -1.93 5.91 -5.82
N VAL A 52 -0.82 6.34 -5.24
CA VAL A 52 -0.85 7.24 -4.09
C VAL A 52 -1.45 8.59 -4.48
N VAL A 53 -0.95 9.19 -5.55
CA VAL A 53 -1.36 10.55 -5.95
C VAL A 53 -2.83 10.59 -6.36
N GLU A 54 -3.30 9.56 -7.07
CA GLU A 54 -4.65 9.57 -7.63
C GLU A 54 -5.71 9.04 -6.68
N LYS A 55 -5.35 8.09 -5.82
CA LYS A 55 -6.35 7.38 -5.01
C LYS A 55 -6.49 7.86 -3.59
N THR A 56 -5.43 8.44 -3.01
CA THR A 56 -5.47 8.74 -1.57
C THR A 56 -6.19 10.02 -1.18
N PRO A 57 -6.23 11.10 -1.99
CA PRO A 57 -6.80 12.37 -1.49
C PRO A 57 -8.23 12.22 -1.00
N GLY A 58 -8.44 12.51 0.28
CA GLY A 58 -9.77 12.56 0.88
C GLY A 58 -10.45 11.22 1.09
N PHE A 59 -9.78 10.10 0.85
CA PHE A 59 -10.45 8.81 0.92
C PHE A 59 -9.82 7.84 1.93
N TYR A 60 -8.49 7.80 2.00
CA TYR A 60 -7.80 6.84 2.86
C TYR A 60 -7.25 7.50 4.10
N ASP A 61 -7.10 6.71 5.17
CA ASP A 61 -6.50 7.15 6.43
C ASP A 61 -5.02 6.77 6.52
N MET A 62 -4.61 5.79 5.72
CA MET A 62 -3.26 5.27 5.77
C MET A 62 -2.92 4.55 4.47
N VAL A 63 -1.64 4.52 4.13
CA VAL A 63 -1.11 3.73 3.01
C VAL A 63 -0.12 2.73 3.57
N ALA A 64 -0.25 1.47 3.18
CA ALA A 64 0.75 0.46 3.47
C ALA A 64 1.31 -0.05 2.16
N CYS A 65 2.53 -0.56 2.18
CA CYS A 65 3.11 -1.13 0.97
C CYS A 65 3.98 -2.34 1.30
N SER A 66 4.11 -3.22 0.34
CA SER A 66 4.98 -4.39 0.44
C SER A 66 5.61 -4.66 -0.93
N GLY A 67 6.88 -4.98 -0.92
CA GLY A 67 7.64 -5.22 -2.13
C GLY A 67 9.10 -4.96 -1.87
N GLY A 68 9.88 -4.76 -2.93
CA GLY A 68 11.26 -4.36 -2.81
C GLY A 68 11.39 -2.86 -2.53
N ASP A 69 12.63 -2.40 -2.48
CA ASP A 69 12.94 -1.00 -2.20
C ASP A 69 12.28 -0.05 -3.20
N GLY A 70 12.14 -0.50 -4.46
CA GLY A 70 11.50 0.32 -5.49
C GLY A 70 10.03 0.63 -5.19
N THR A 71 9.30 -0.33 -4.64
CA THR A 71 7.89 -0.12 -4.27
C THR A 71 7.79 0.91 -3.16
N LEU A 72 8.60 0.78 -2.13
CA LEU A 72 8.62 1.74 -1.02
C LEU A 72 8.99 3.13 -1.53
N ASP A 73 10.02 3.23 -2.38
CA ASP A 73 10.44 4.50 -2.98
C ASP A 73 9.29 5.17 -3.71
N GLU A 74 8.55 4.42 -4.51
CA GLU A 74 7.43 4.98 -5.28
C GLU A 74 6.32 5.48 -4.37
N VAL A 75 5.99 4.71 -3.34
CA VAL A 75 4.94 5.12 -2.41
C VAL A 75 5.34 6.38 -1.66
N VAL A 76 6.57 6.45 -1.18
CA VAL A 76 7.08 7.64 -0.49
C VAL A 76 7.11 8.85 -1.43
N THR A 77 7.59 8.64 -2.66
CA THR A 77 7.63 9.71 -3.66
C THR A 77 6.23 10.26 -3.94
N GLY A 78 5.26 9.35 -4.13
CA GLY A 78 3.88 9.76 -4.35
C GLY A 78 3.30 10.51 -3.16
N MET A 79 3.58 10.04 -1.94
CA MET A 79 3.08 10.69 -0.74
C MET A 79 3.66 12.10 -0.60
N MET A 80 4.91 12.30 -0.98
CA MET A 80 5.51 13.63 -0.93
C MET A 80 4.85 14.62 -1.87
N GLN A 81 4.20 14.13 -2.93
CA GLN A 81 3.47 14.97 -3.88
C GLN A 81 2.06 15.32 -3.39
N CYS A 82 1.55 14.63 -2.40
CA CYS A 82 0.22 14.90 -1.89
C CYS A 82 0.23 16.07 -0.92
N GLU A 83 -0.83 16.86 -0.92
CA GLU A 83 -0.99 17.93 0.06
C GLU A 83 -1.22 17.36 1.45
N GLU A 84 -2.11 16.37 1.55
CA GLU A 84 -2.38 15.68 2.80
C GLU A 84 -1.43 14.50 2.93
N LYS A 85 -0.61 14.51 3.99
CA LYS A 85 0.34 13.44 4.24
C LYS A 85 -0.29 12.38 5.13
N LEU A 86 -0.38 11.16 4.62
CA LEU A 86 -0.89 10.03 5.39
C LEU A 86 0.28 9.20 5.93
N PRO A 87 0.06 8.48 7.05
CA PRO A 87 1.07 7.52 7.51
C PRO A 87 1.34 6.45 6.46
N VAL A 88 2.59 6.06 6.32
CA VAL A 88 3.01 5.00 5.41
C VAL A 88 3.60 3.86 6.22
N GLY A 89 3.02 2.67 6.08
CA GLY A 89 3.54 1.45 6.67
C GLY A 89 4.25 0.61 5.61
N TYR A 90 5.28 -0.12 6.02
CA TYR A 90 6.04 -0.96 5.10
C TYR A 90 6.17 -2.37 5.64
N VAL A 91 5.79 -3.36 4.82
CA VAL A 91 5.98 -4.78 5.12
C VAL A 91 7.03 -5.29 4.13
N PRO A 92 8.23 -5.67 4.59
CA PRO A 92 9.25 -6.19 3.69
C PRO A 92 8.79 -7.44 2.96
N ALA A 93 9.16 -7.55 1.71
CA ALA A 93 8.84 -8.73 0.90
C ALA A 93 9.82 -9.87 1.18
#